data_f5d2fbffe057942e7fb4be462f251551
#
_entry.id   f5d2fbffe057942e7fb4be462f251551
#
_cell.length_a   1.000
_cell.length_b   1.000
_cell.length_c   1.000
_cell.angle_alpha   90.00
_cell.angle_beta   90.00
_cell.angle_gamma   90.00
#
_symmetry.space_group_name_H-M   'P 1'
#
loop_
_entity.id
_entity.type
_entity.pdbx_description
1 polymer ?
#
loop_
_entity_poly.entity_id
_entity_poly.type
_entity_poly.pdbx_seq_one_letter_code
_entity_poly.pdbx_strand_id
1 'polypeptide(L)'
;MGALHRLAMFCEAGRLYEVRRQSILELAPPRMSAAEAHAWARKLTLTGMERKLRELEVWVAEMDGTVAGWGAIRGDCLEGLYAAPEFAGRGVGAELLGMLEGLMRVRGVQAVHAEASSNARDFYLRRGYRATAPQTLDGAWPIAKQL
;
A
#
# COMPACT_ATOMS: atom_id res chain seq x y z
N MET A 1 -4.41 -18.20 -10.93
CA MET A 1 -5.45 -18.01 -9.92
C MET A 1 -5.20 -16.71 -9.15
N GLY A 2 -6.26 -16.04 -8.71
CA GLY A 2 -6.16 -14.82 -7.94
C GLY A 2 -5.69 -15.07 -6.51
N ALA A 3 -5.41 -13.99 -5.81
CA ALA A 3 -5.02 -14.07 -4.42
C ALA A 3 -6.24 -14.29 -3.52
N LEU A 4 -6.02 -14.92 -2.38
CA LEU A 4 -6.99 -14.95 -1.30
C LEU A 4 -6.79 -13.67 -0.47
N HIS A 5 -7.86 -12.91 -0.27
CA HIS A 5 -7.81 -11.70 0.56
C HIS A 5 -8.39 -12.01 1.94
N ARG A 6 -7.65 -11.68 2.98
CA ARG A 6 -8.06 -11.89 4.36
C ARG A 6 -7.47 -10.83 5.27
N LEU A 7 -8.01 -10.70 6.47
CA LEU A 7 -7.42 -9.81 7.48
C LEU A 7 -6.04 -10.34 7.90
N ALA A 8 -5.12 -9.43 8.13
CA ALA A 8 -3.79 -9.76 8.63
C ALA A 8 -3.86 -10.22 10.08
N MET A 9 -2.93 -11.10 10.47
CA MET A 9 -2.75 -11.50 11.85
C MET A 9 -1.57 -10.73 12.45
N PHE A 10 -1.66 -10.43 13.75
CA PHE A 10 -0.60 -9.67 14.43
C PHE A 10 0.78 -10.33 14.29
N CYS A 11 0.83 -11.66 14.32
CA CYS A 11 2.09 -12.40 14.19
C CYS A 11 2.73 -12.25 12.80
N GLU A 12 2.02 -11.67 11.82
CA GLU A 12 2.55 -11.45 10.48
C GLU A 12 3.29 -10.12 10.33
N ALA A 13 3.40 -9.33 11.40
CA ALA A 13 4.04 -8.00 11.35
C ALA A 13 5.41 -8.01 10.67
N GLY A 14 6.24 -9.00 10.97
CA GLY A 14 7.58 -9.13 10.37
C GLY A 14 7.52 -9.30 8.86
N ARG A 15 6.62 -10.16 8.38
CA ARG A 15 6.45 -10.37 6.94
C ARG A 15 5.92 -9.12 6.25
N LEU A 16 4.92 -8.46 6.84
CA LEU A 16 4.34 -7.25 6.26
C LEU A 16 5.37 -6.11 6.20
N TYR A 17 6.16 -5.97 7.25
CA TYR A 17 7.26 -5.01 7.29
C TYR A 17 8.25 -5.27 6.14
N GLU A 18 8.66 -6.53 5.94
CA GLU A 18 9.58 -6.88 4.87
C GLU A 18 8.99 -6.70 3.48
N VAL A 19 7.71 -7.04 3.27
CA VAL A 19 7.03 -6.80 1.99
C VAL A 19 7.12 -5.31 1.62
N ARG A 20 6.81 -4.43 2.57
CA ARG A 20 6.88 -2.99 2.31
C ARG A 20 8.32 -2.55 2.00
N ARG A 21 9.26 -2.96 2.84
CA ARG A 21 10.66 -2.57 2.69
C ARG A 21 11.22 -3.02 1.34
N GLN A 22 11.04 -4.28 1.01
CA GLN A 22 11.52 -4.85 -0.25
C GLN A 22 10.85 -4.21 -1.46
N SER A 23 9.53 -3.99 -1.38
CA SER A 23 8.78 -3.33 -2.44
C SER A 23 9.37 -1.95 -2.74
N ILE A 24 9.62 -1.15 -1.71
CA ILE A 24 10.19 0.17 -1.89
C ILE A 24 11.61 0.12 -2.45
N LEU A 25 12.47 -0.73 -1.90
CA LEU A 25 13.88 -0.78 -2.28
C LEU A 25 14.11 -1.43 -3.64
N GLU A 26 13.34 -2.45 -3.98
CA GLU A 26 13.56 -3.22 -5.21
C GLU A 26 12.74 -2.72 -6.39
N LEU A 27 11.60 -2.06 -6.15
CA LEU A 27 10.74 -1.57 -7.22
C LEU A 27 10.81 -0.05 -7.41
N ALA A 28 11.62 0.64 -6.60
CA ALA A 28 11.68 2.10 -6.62
C ALA A 28 12.22 2.71 -7.92
N PRO A 29 13.31 2.22 -8.52
CA PRO A 29 13.76 2.79 -9.79
C PRO A 29 12.71 2.64 -10.87
N PRO A 30 12.61 3.60 -11.81
CA PRO A 30 13.50 4.74 -12.00
C PRO A 30 13.04 6.06 -11.38
N ARG A 31 11.91 6.08 -10.64
CA ARG A 31 11.29 7.32 -10.17
C ARG A 31 11.90 7.88 -8.90
N MET A 32 12.67 7.07 -8.18
CA MET A 32 13.32 7.46 -6.95
C MET A 32 14.78 7.04 -7.00
N SER A 33 15.67 7.87 -6.44
CA SER A 33 17.05 7.48 -6.24
C SER A 33 17.14 6.43 -5.12
N ALA A 34 18.28 5.74 -5.03
CA ALA A 34 18.51 4.80 -3.94
C ALA A 34 18.38 5.49 -2.57
N ALA A 35 18.92 6.71 -2.44
CA ALA A 35 18.83 7.48 -1.19
C ALA A 35 17.37 7.82 -0.85
N GLU A 36 16.57 8.24 -1.84
CA GLU A 36 15.15 8.53 -1.64
C GLU A 36 14.37 7.29 -1.26
N ALA A 37 14.65 6.16 -1.91
CA ALA A 37 14.00 4.89 -1.59
C ALA A 37 14.29 4.44 -0.17
N HIS A 38 15.56 4.52 0.27
CA HIS A 38 15.93 4.19 1.64
C HIS A 38 15.30 5.13 2.65
N ALA A 39 15.22 6.43 2.34
CA ALA A 39 14.55 7.40 3.21
C ALA A 39 13.06 7.09 3.35
N TRP A 40 12.41 6.74 2.25
CA TRP A 40 10.99 6.36 2.28
C TRP A 40 10.78 5.07 3.08
N ALA A 41 11.63 4.05 2.85
CA ALA A 41 11.55 2.78 3.56
C ALA A 41 11.69 2.96 5.06
N ARG A 42 12.57 3.86 5.51
CA ARG A 42 12.78 4.12 6.95
C ARG A 42 11.62 4.79 7.65
N LYS A 43 10.60 5.29 6.92
CA LYS A 43 9.41 5.89 7.55
C LYS A 43 8.61 4.90 8.38
N LEU A 44 8.79 3.60 8.17
CA LEU A 44 8.13 2.56 8.95
C LEU A 44 9.17 1.64 9.56
N THR A 45 9.00 1.37 10.86
CA THR A 45 9.79 0.40 11.61
C THR A 45 8.94 -0.84 11.86
N LEU A 46 9.55 -1.93 12.37
CA LEU A 46 8.80 -3.11 12.77
C LEU A 46 7.79 -2.76 13.85
N THR A 47 8.20 -1.97 14.86
CA THR A 47 7.30 -1.50 15.92
C THR A 47 6.15 -0.68 15.33
N GLY A 48 6.44 0.16 14.33
CA GLY A 48 5.41 0.92 13.61
C GLY A 48 4.44 0.04 12.85
N MET A 49 4.92 -1.07 12.26
CA MET A 49 4.04 -2.04 11.59
C MET A 49 3.13 -2.74 12.61
N GLU A 50 3.66 -3.12 13.76
CA GLU A 50 2.86 -3.68 14.82
C GLU A 50 1.77 -2.73 15.29
N ARG A 51 2.09 -1.42 15.39
CA ARG A 51 1.12 -0.40 15.74
C ARG A 51 0.02 -0.30 14.67
N LYS A 52 0.40 -0.34 13.39
CA LYS A 52 -0.58 -0.34 12.30
C LYS A 52 -1.55 -1.51 12.41
N LEU A 53 -1.06 -2.68 12.76
CA LEU A 53 -1.91 -3.87 12.94
C LEU A 53 -2.90 -3.71 14.10
N ARG A 54 -2.56 -2.93 15.12
CA ARG A 54 -3.47 -2.65 16.24
C ARG A 54 -4.47 -1.54 15.94
N GLU A 55 -4.07 -0.54 15.16
CA GLU A 55 -4.83 0.70 14.98
C GLU A 55 -5.59 0.78 13.67
N LEU A 56 -5.16 0.04 12.66
CA LEU A 56 -5.74 0.08 11.32
C LEU A 56 -6.37 -1.25 10.97
N GLU A 57 -7.21 -1.23 9.95
CA GLU A 57 -7.72 -2.46 9.34
C GLU A 57 -6.74 -2.85 8.23
N VAL A 58 -6.03 -3.97 8.44
CA VAL A 58 -4.99 -4.43 7.53
C VAL A 58 -5.44 -5.73 6.87
N TRP A 59 -5.44 -5.73 5.54
CA TRP A 59 -5.78 -6.88 4.71
C TRP A 59 -4.55 -7.38 3.97
N VAL A 60 -4.46 -8.69 3.82
CA VAL A 60 -3.37 -9.32 3.05
C VAL A 60 -3.94 -10.03 1.83
N ALA A 61 -3.11 -10.06 0.79
CA ALA A 61 -3.31 -10.92 -0.36
C ALA A 61 -2.37 -12.12 -0.19
N GLU A 62 -2.93 -13.34 -0.16
CA GLU A 62 -2.17 -14.56 -0.01
C GLU A 62 -2.17 -15.32 -1.32
N MET A 63 -1.00 -15.73 -1.78
CA MET A 63 -0.82 -16.54 -2.97
C MET A 63 0.12 -17.69 -2.63
N ASP A 64 -0.30 -18.90 -2.98
CA ASP A 64 0.54 -20.11 -2.76
C ASP A 64 0.95 -20.24 -1.28
N GLY A 65 0.05 -19.89 -0.36
CA GLY A 65 0.32 -19.97 1.08
C GLY A 65 1.25 -18.88 1.62
N THR A 66 1.60 -17.89 0.80
CA THR A 66 2.54 -16.83 1.17
C THR A 66 1.84 -15.47 1.07
N VAL A 67 2.13 -14.55 2.01
CA VAL A 67 1.64 -13.18 1.91
C VAL A 67 2.35 -12.51 0.73
N ALA A 68 1.58 -12.18 -0.29
CA ALA A 68 2.06 -11.57 -1.53
C ALA A 68 1.91 -10.04 -1.52
N GLY A 69 1.13 -9.49 -0.61
CA GLY A 69 0.91 -8.07 -0.49
C GLY A 69 0.00 -7.74 0.67
N TRP A 70 -0.08 -6.44 1.01
CA TRP A 70 -0.98 -5.97 2.05
C TRP A 70 -1.43 -4.54 1.80
N GLY A 71 -2.57 -4.20 2.34
CA GLY A 71 -3.09 -2.84 2.34
C GLY A 71 -3.76 -2.53 3.67
N ALA A 72 -3.75 -1.29 4.06
CA ALA A 72 -4.31 -0.84 5.32
C ALA A 72 -5.25 0.34 5.09
N ILE A 73 -6.39 0.33 5.76
CA ILE A 73 -7.38 1.41 5.65
C ILE A 73 -7.82 1.86 7.05
N ARG A 74 -8.24 3.12 7.10
CA ARG A 74 -8.88 3.71 8.28
C ARG A 74 -9.86 4.76 7.79
N GLY A 75 -11.17 4.48 7.96
CA GLY A 75 -12.21 5.38 7.44
C GLY A 75 -12.13 5.53 5.93
N ASP A 76 -11.90 6.75 5.46
CA ASP A 76 -11.76 7.07 4.03
C ASP A 76 -10.30 7.12 3.56
N CYS A 77 -9.36 6.74 4.44
CA CYS A 77 -7.94 6.81 4.14
C CYS A 77 -7.36 5.44 3.82
N LEU A 78 -6.61 5.37 2.72
CA LEU A 78 -5.74 4.24 2.40
C LEU A 78 -4.37 4.56 3.00
N GLU A 79 -3.98 3.79 4.02
CA GLU A 79 -2.78 4.06 4.81
C GLU A 79 -1.55 3.29 4.34
N GLY A 80 -1.71 2.41 3.37
CA GLY A 80 -0.61 1.66 2.78
C GLY A 80 -1.12 0.65 1.77
N LEU A 81 -0.30 0.35 0.77
CA LEU A 81 -0.58 -0.67 -0.24
C LEU A 81 0.74 -1.12 -0.84
N TYR A 82 1.08 -2.38 -0.64
CA TYR A 82 2.38 -2.91 -1.07
C TYR A 82 2.24 -4.32 -1.59
N ALA A 83 3.00 -4.64 -2.64
CA ALA A 83 3.10 -5.98 -3.18
C ALA A 83 4.54 -6.48 -3.05
N ALA A 84 4.72 -7.75 -2.70
CA ALA A 84 6.04 -8.34 -2.58
C ALA A 84 6.68 -8.43 -3.97
N PRO A 85 7.97 -8.07 -4.13
CA PRO A 85 8.62 -8.09 -5.44
C PRO A 85 8.60 -9.45 -6.14
N GLU A 86 8.64 -10.53 -5.38
CA GLU A 86 8.58 -11.90 -5.93
C GLU A 86 7.25 -12.20 -6.64
N PHE A 87 6.22 -11.40 -6.40
CA PHE A 87 4.93 -11.53 -7.06
C PHE A 87 4.65 -10.37 -8.03
N ALA A 88 5.67 -9.58 -8.37
CA ALA A 88 5.52 -8.44 -9.26
C ALA A 88 4.96 -8.86 -10.62
N GLY A 89 4.13 -8.01 -11.22
CA GLY A 89 3.52 -8.27 -12.52
C GLY A 89 2.35 -9.23 -12.49
N ARG A 90 1.90 -9.67 -11.32
CA ARG A 90 0.78 -10.61 -11.17
C ARG A 90 -0.52 -9.94 -10.71
N GLY A 91 -0.56 -8.60 -10.67
CA GLY A 91 -1.76 -7.85 -10.35
C GLY A 91 -2.14 -7.81 -8.88
N VAL A 92 -1.24 -8.21 -7.98
CA VAL A 92 -1.51 -8.29 -6.54
C VAL A 92 -1.96 -6.94 -5.98
N GLY A 93 -1.21 -5.88 -6.27
CA GLY A 93 -1.55 -4.53 -5.78
C GLY A 93 -2.86 -4.02 -6.33
N ALA A 94 -3.12 -4.24 -7.62
CA ALA A 94 -4.34 -3.79 -8.28
C ALA A 94 -5.58 -4.52 -7.74
N GLU A 95 -5.51 -5.82 -7.55
CA GLU A 95 -6.62 -6.60 -6.99
C GLU A 95 -6.89 -6.21 -5.55
N LEU A 96 -5.83 -6.03 -4.77
CA LEU A 96 -5.95 -5.64 -3.36
C LEU A 96 -6.57 -4.25 -3.24
N LEU A 97 -6.13 -3.31 -4.07
CA LEU A 97 -6.72 -1.97 -4.10
C LEU A 97 -8.20 -2.02 -4.47
N GLY A 98 -8.55 -2.78 -5.50
CA GLY A 98 -9.95 -2.94 -5.93
C GLY A 98 -10.82 -3.52 -4.83
N MET A 99 -10.32 -4.51 -4.10
CA MET A 99 -11.04 -5.11 -2.97
C MET A 99 -11.25 -4.08 -1.85
N LEU A 100 -10.22 -3.32 -1.50
CA LEU A 100 -10.31 -2.29 -0.46
C LEU A 100 -11.28 -1.18 -0.86
N GLU A 101 -11.22 -0.71 -2.11
CA GLU A 101 -12.15 0.29 -2.61
C GLU A 101 -13.59 -0.22 -2.57
N GLY A 102 -13.80 -1.47 -2.94
CA GLY A 102 -15.12 -2.09 -2.87
C GLY A 102 -15.67 -2.14 -1.46
N LEU A 103 -14.82 -2.50 -0.50
CA LEU A 103 -15.18 -2.54 0.91
C LEU A 103 -15.54 -1.14 1.43
N MET A 104 -14.73 -0.15 1.09
CA MET A 104 -14.97 1.24 1.49
C MET A 104 -16.27 1.78 0.87
N ARG A 105 -16.51 1.44 -0.40
CA ARG A 105 -17.75 1.85 -1.09
C ARG A 105 -18.98 1.28 -0.38
N VAL A 106 -18.96 0.01 -0.02
CA VAL A 106 -20.06 -0.64 0.72
C VAL A 106 -20.30 0.07 2.06
N ARG A 107 -19.26 0.60 2.67
CA ARG A 107 -19.36 1.33 3.94
C ARG A 107 -19.75 2.80 3.77
N GLY A 108 -20.05 3.24 2.56
CA GLY A 108 -20.50 4.61 2.29
C GLY A 108 -19.39 5.63 2.09
N VAL A 109 -18.14 5.19 1.93
CA VAL A 109 -17.04 6.11 1.63
C VAL A 109 -17.22 6.66 0.22
N GLN A 110 -17.21 7.99 0.08
CA GLN A 110 -17.41 8.66 -1.21
C GLN A 110 -16.10 8.93 -1.94
N ALA A 111 -15.04 9.17 -1.21
CA ALA A 111 -13.72 9.41 -1.79
C ALA A 111 -12.65 8.77 -0.93
N VAL A 112 -11.69 8.12 -1.57
CA VAL A 112 -10.52 7.52 -0.91
C VAL A 112 -9.38 8.52 -0.96
N HIS A 113 -8.75 8.76 0.18
CA HIS A 113 -7.58 9.62 0.31
C HIS A 113 -6.35 8.78 0.62
N ALA A 114 -5.22 9.15 0.02
CA ALA A 114 -3.95 8.45 0.24
C ALA A 114 -2.76 9.40 0.03
N GLU A 115 -1.59 8.95 0.47
CA GLU A 115 -0.33 9.60 0.15
C GLU A 115 0.55 8.59 -0.58
N ALA A 116 0.99 8.93 -1.79
CA ALA A 116 1.79 8.03 -2.61
C ALA A 116 3.24 8.47 -2.65
N SER A 117 4.17 7.51 -2.70
CA SER A 117 5.55 7.79 -3.05
C SER A 117 5.64 8.18 -4.53
N SER A 118 6.72 8.83 -4.93
CA SER A 118 6.93 9.18 -6.33
C SER A 118 6.88 7.94 -7.23
N ASN A 119 7.34 6.80 -6.73
CA ASN A 119 7.36 5.57 -7.50
C ASN A 119 5.96 4.95 -7.64
N ALA A 120 5.10 5.08 -6.65
CA ALA A 120 3.75 4.52 -6.66
C ALA A 120 2.73 5.44 -7.33
N ARG A 121 3.05 6.71 -7.51
CA ARG A 121 2.12 7.73 -8.01
C ARG A 121 1.44 7.31 -9.32
N ASP A 122 2.22 6.85 -10.30
CA ASP A 122 1.67 6.48 -11.62
C ASP A 122 0.70 5.30 -11.53
N PHE A 123 0.98 4.35 -10.64
CA PHE A 123 0.08 3.22 -10.37
C PHE A 123 -1.30 3.73 -9.97
N TYR A 124 -1.35 4.68 -9.05
CA TYR A 124 -2.62 5.24 -8.58
C TYR A 124 -3.29 6.11 -9.64
N LEU A 125 -2.53 6.95 -10.36
CA LEU A 125 -3.09 7.80 -11.40
C LEU A 125 -3.78 6.99 -12.49
N ARG A 126 -3.20 5.85 -12.86
CA ARG A 126 -3.81 4.96 -13.85
C ARG A 126 -5.11 4.32 -13.36
N ARG A 127 -5.38 4.37 -12.06
CA ARG A 127 -6.57 3.77 -11.43
C ARG A 127 -7.58 4.79 -10.95
N GLY A 128 -7.49 6.01 -11.47
CA GLY A 128 -8.48 7.04 -11.23
C GLY A 128 -8.19 7.99 -10.08
N TYR A 129 -7.04 7.86 -9.44
CA TYR A 129 -6.61 8.82 -8.42
C TYR A 129 -6.08 10.08 -9.07
N ARG A 130 -6.22 11.20 -8.37
CA ARG A 130 -5.70 12.51 -8.81
C ARG A 130 -4.97 13.18 -7.67
N ALA A 131 -3.95 13.95 -8.02
CA ALA A 131 -3.24 14.77 -7.03
C ALA A 131 -4.19 15.83 -6.47
N THR A 132 -4.22 15.95 -5.14
CA THR A 132 -5.06 16.95 -4.45
C THR A 132 -4.25 18.12 -3.92
N ALA A 133 -2.92 18.00 -3.92
CA ALA A 133 -2.00 19.04 -3.46
C ALA A 133 -0.62 18.78 -4.07
N PRO A 134 0.29 19.77 -4.03
CA PRO A 134 1.68 19.55 -4.44
C PRO A 134 2.36 18.51 -3.56
N GLN A 135 3.46 17.94 -4.07
CA GLN A 135 4.29 17.02 -3.31
C GLN A 135 4.73 17.67 -1.99
N THR A 136 4.64 16.90 -0.91
CA THR A 136 5.05 17.39 0.42
C THR A 136 6.57 17.40 0.53
N LEU A 137 7.08 18.07 1.57
CA LEU A 137 8.52 18.18 1.81
C LEU A 137 9.17 16.82 2.05
N ASP A 138 8.43 15.86 2.58
CA ASP A 138 8.93 14.51 2.83
C ASP A 138 8.75 13.58 1.63
N GLY A 139 8.32 14.10 0.48
CA GLY A 139 8.26 13.36 -0.77
C GLY A 139 6.92 12.68 -1.06
N ALA A 140 5.91 12.88 -0.23
CA ALA A 140 4.60 12.26 -0.44
C ALA A 140 3.76 13.06 -1.45
N TRP A 141 2.97 12.35 -2.25
CA TRP A 141 1.99 12.95 -3.16
C TRP A 141 0.59 12.71 -2.59
N PRO A 142 -0.08 13.78 -2.08
CA PRO A 142 -1.48 13.64 -1.67
C PRO A 142 -2.36 13.35 -2.88
N ILE A 143 -3.15 12.30 -2.79
CA ILE A 143 -4.01 11.85 -3.89
C ILE A 143 -5.38 11.46 -3.36
N ALA A 144 -6.38 11.47 -4.24
CA ALA A 144 -7.73 11.03 -3.90
C ALA A 144 -8.44 10.48 -5.13
N LYS A 145 -9.45 9.64 -4.88
CA LYS A 145 -10.30 9.05 -5.92
C LYS A 145 -11.75 9.08 -5.45
N GLN A 146 -12.64 9.55 -6.32
CA GLN A 146 -14.09 9.42 -6.10
C GLN A 146 -14.50 7.96 -6.35
N LEU A 147 -15.28 7.40 -5.45
CA LEU A 147 -15.77 6.02 -5.58
C LEU A 147 -17.13 5.91 -6.28
#